data_6bc3c398891eacda4c9974c4b9f2fa44
#
_entry.id   6bc3c398891eacda4c9974c4b9f2fa44
#
_cell.length_a   1.000
_cell.length_b   1.000
_cell.length_c   1.000
_cell.angle_alpha   90.00
_cell.angle_beta   90.00
_cell.angle_gamma   90.00
#
_symmetry.space_group_name_H-M   'P 1'
#
loop_
_entity.id
_entity.type
_entity.pdbx_description
1 polymer ?
#
loop_
_entity_poly.entity_id
_entity_poly.type
_entity_poly.pdbx_seq_one_letter_code
_entity_poly.pdbx_strand_id
1 'polypeptide(L)'
;RINVIGKAVEAAARKGGCKIIRNLCGHGVGNTVHDDPEMINNYYDPLDRRKLQKGLVIAIEPFIAEKEEYVIEDENDGWTLRTPMRTRAAQCEHTIVVTEGKPIIVTKLD
;
A
#
# COMPACT_ATOMS: atom_id res chain seq x y z
N ARG A 1 1.34 -15.65 -2.77
CA ARG A 1 0.79 -15.07 -1.55
C ARG A 1 0.70 -13.55 -1.66
N ILE A 2 -0.29 -12.96 -1.03
CA ILE A 2 -0.52 -11.51 -1.06
C ILE A 2 0.64 -10.72 -0.42
N ASN A 3 1.33 -11.31 0.54
CA ASN A 3 2.45 -10.66 1.24
C ASN A 3 3.69 -10.41 0.36
N VAL A 4 3.74 -10.94 -0.85
CA VAL A 4 4.82 -10.59 -1.81
C VAL A 4 4.78 -9.12 -2.18
N ILE A 5 3.60 -8.50 -2.13
CA ILE A 5 3.41 -7.07 -2.39
C ILE A 5 4.17 -6.26 -1.35
N GLY A 6 3.86 -6.48 -0.07
CA GLY A 6 4.54 -5.80 1.03
C GLY A 6 6.04 -6.06 1.04
N LYS A 7 6.45 -7.29 0.74
CA LYS A 7 7.87 -7.64 0.66
C LYS A 7 8.60 -6.81 -0.40
N ALA A 8 8.04 -6.69 -1.59
CA ALA A 8 8.64 -5.93 -2.68
C ALA A 8 8.66 -4.43 -2.39
N VAL A 9 7.56 -3.90 -1.87
CA VAL A 9 7.41 -2.48 -1.51
C VAL A 9 8.41 -2.10 -0.40
N GLU A 10 8.49 -2.90 0.65
CA GLU A 10 9.43 -2.66 1.75
C GLU A 10 10.89 -2.68 1.29
N ALA A 11 11.24 -3.64 0.43
CA ALA A 11 12.59 -3.73 -0.14
C ALA A 11 12.93 -2.50 -0.98
N ALA A 12 12.00 -2.03 -1.80
CA ALA A 12 12.18 -0.85 -2.63
C ALA A 12 12.35 0.42 -1.78
N ALA A 13 11.53 0.58 -0.74
CA ALA A 13 11.65 1.72 0.18
C ALA A 13 12.99 1.72 0.90
N ARG A 14 13.41 0.58 1.42
CA ARG A 14 14.71 0.43 2.10
C ARG A 14 15.87 0.77 1.17
N LYS A 15 15.83 0.30 -0.07
CA LYS A 15 16.84 0.62 -1.08
C LYS A 15 16.91 2.13 -1.35
N GLY A 16 15.78 2.82 -1.31
CA GLY A 16 15.71 4.27 -1.46
C GLY A 16 16.01 5.08 -0.20
N GLY A 17 16.35 4.41 0.91
CA GLY A 17 16.63 5.08 2.18
C GLY A 17 15.39 5.59 2.91
N CYS A 18 14.21 5.07 2.56
CA CYS A 18 12.93 5.49 3.14
C CYS A 18 12.35 4.39 4.04
N LYS A 19 11.40 4.79 4.85
CA LYS A 19 10.60 3.91 5.70
C LYS A 19 9.19 3.76 5.17
N ILE A 20 8.59 2.60 5.37
CA ILE A 20 7.18 2.36 5.06
C ILE A 20 6.31 2.85 6.21
N ILE A 21 5.25 3.57 5.87
CA ILE A 21 4.19 3.90 6.83
C ILE A 21 3.35 2.65 7.03
N ARG A 22 3.36 2.11 8.24
CA ARG A 22 2.81 0.78 8.55
C ARG A 22 1.32 0.80 8.90
N ASN A 23 0.79 1.94 9.30
CA ASN A 23 -0.63 2.08 9.64
C ASN A 23 -1.52 2.55 8.49
N LEU A 24 -1.00 2.51 7.28
CA LEU A 24 -1.75 2.68 6.04
C LEU A 24 -1.49 1.48 5.14
N CYS A 25 -2.49 1.08 4.39
CA CYS A 25 -2.42 -0.13 3.57
C CYS A 25 -3.21 0.02 2.26
N GLY A 26 -2.94 -0.85 1.31
CA GLY A 26 -3.77 -1.04 0.13
C GLY A 26 -5.00 -1.89 0.46
N HIS A 27 -5.83 -2.12 -0.54
CA HIS A 27 -7.11 -2.80 -0.36
C HIS A 27 -7.64 -3.36 -1.68
N GLY A 28 -8.65 -4.21 -1.61
CA GLY A 28 -9.42 -4.61 -2.77
C GLY A 28 -10.25 -3.46 -3.33
N VAL A 29 -10.58 -3.57 -4.60
CA VAL A 29 -11.49 -2.66 -5.30
C VAL A 29 -12.53 -3.52 -6.01
N GLY A 30 -13.80 -3.21 -5.83
CA GLY A 30 -14.87 -3.98 -6.43
C GLY A 30 -16.11 -3.11 -6.65
N ASN A 31 -17.25 -3.55 -6.14
CA ASN A 31 -18.49 -2.78 -6.18
C ASN A 31 -18.39 -1.46 -5.41
N THR A 32 -17.42 -1.38 -4.49
CA THR A 32 -17.08 -0.17 -3.73
C THR A 32 -15.60 0.14 -3.89
N VAL A 33 -15.20 1.36 -3.55
CA VAL A 33 -13.80 1.81 -3.61
C VAL A 33 -12.92 0.94 -2.69
N HIS A 34 -13.45 0.58 -1.52
CA HIS A 34 -12.80 -0.34 -0.59
C HIS A 34 -13.62 -1.62 -0.52
N ASP A 35 -13.02 -2.72 -0.94
CA ASP A 35 -13.63 -4.04 -0.98
C ASP A 35 -12.61 -5.09 -0.55
N ASP A 36 -13.02 -6.35 -0.46
CA ASP A 36 -12.09 -7.44 -0.13
C ASP A 36 -11.01 -7.62 -1.22
N PRO A 37 -9.79 -7.98 -0.85
CA PRO A 37 -9.29 -8.17 0.50
C PRO A 37 -8.98 -6.85 1.21
N GLU A 38 -9.35 -6.76 2.47
CA GLU A 38 -8.98 -5.63 3.31
C GLU A 38 -7.49 -5.70 3.69
N MET A 39 -6.90 -4.54 3.97
CA MET A 39 -5.58 -4.41 4.56
C MET A 39 -4.47 -5.17 3.81
N ILE A 40 -4.16 -4.71 2.61
CA ILE A 40 -2.97 -5.18 1.89
C ILE A 40 -1.78 -4.37 2.39
N ASN A 41 -0.99 -4.97 3.26
CA ASN A 41 0.12 -4.30 3.90
C ASN A 41 1.23 -3.92 2.91
N ASN A 42 1.83 -2.76 3.12
CA ASN A 42 2.97 -2.28 2.35
C ASN A 42 4.32 -2.73 2.93
N TYR A 43 4.30 -3.54 3.96
CA TYR A 43 5.46 -4.19 4.56
C TYR A 43 5.28 -5.70 4.54
N TYR A 44 6.37 -6.42 4.73
CA TYR A 44 6.33 -7.89 4.73
C TYR A 44 5.77 -8.43 6.02
N ASP A 45 4.64 -9.15 5.91
CA ASP A 45 4.07 -9.92 7.01
C ASP A 45 4.18 -11.42 6.68
N PRO A 46 5.10 -12.16 7.32
CA PRO A 46 5.26 -13.58 7.05
C PRO A 46 4.05 -14.42 7.49
N LEU A 47 3.21 -13.89 8.36
CA LEU A 47 2.03 -14.59 8.85
C LEU A 47 0.82 -14.45 7.92
N ASP A 48 0.85 -13.48 7.01
CA ASP A 48 -0.24 -13.31 6.04
C ASP A 48 -0.17 -14.42 4.99
N ARG A 49 -1.11 -15.34 5.07
CA ARG A 49 -1.20 -16.51 4.19
C ARG A 49 -2.19 -16.35 3.05
N ARG A 50 -2.87 -15.23 2.98
CA ARG A 50 -3.83 -14.96 1.89
C ARG A 50 -3.14 -15.04 0.54
N LYS A 51 -3.90 -15.48 -0.46
CA LYS A 51 -3.38 -15.63 -1.83
C LYS A 51 -4.04 -14.65 -2.77
N LEU A 52 -3.26 -14.16 -3.71
CA LEU A 52 -3.77 -13.44 -4.87
C LEU A 52 -4.48 -14.43 -5.79
N GLN A 53 -5.68 -14.12 -6.21
CA GLN A 53 -6.45 -14.93 -7.14
C GLN A 53 -6.64 -14.16 -8.45
N LYS A 54 -6.64 -14.90 -9.55
CA LYS A 54 -6.91 -14.34 -10.88
C LYS A 54 -8.25 -13.61 -10.89
N GLY A 55 -8.25 -12.40 -11.45
CA GLY A 55 -9.44 -11.55 -11.54
C GLY A 55 -9.62 -10.60 -10.36
N LEU A 56 -8.82 -10.76 -9.32
CA LEU A 56 -8.84 -9.85 -8.18
C LEU A 56 -8.37 -8.46 -8.60
N VAL A 57 -9.13 -7.43 -8.21
CA VAL A 57 -8.76 -6.03 -8.44
C VAL A 57 -8.35 -5.42 -7.10
N ILE A 58 -7.16 -4.84 -7.04
CA ILE A 58 -6.60 -4.30 -5.81
C ILE A 58 -5.95 -2.94 -6.06
N ALA A 59 -5.96 -2.11 -5.03
CA ALA A 59 -5.17 -0.88 -4.98
C ALA A 59 -3.88 -1.16 -4.19
N ILE A 60 -2.76 -0.89 -4.82
CA ILE A 60 -1.44 -0.89 -4.18
C ILE A 60 -1.06 0.57 -3.99
N GLU A 61 -1.01 1.01 -2.74
CA GLU A 61 -0.85 2.42 -2.40
C GLU A 61 0.15 2.64 -1.27
N PRO A 62 1.43 2.36 -1.52
CA PRO A 62 2.45 2.55 -0.49
C PRO A 62 2.60 4.02 -0.12
N PHE A 63 2.75 4.23 1.19
CA PHE A 63 3.13 5.51 1.78
C PHE A 63 4.52 5.34 2.37
N ILE A 64 5.43 6.23 2.01
CA ILE A 64 6.80 6.22 2.50
C ILE A 64 7.11 7.54 3.20
N ALA A 65 8.03 7.50 4.14
CA ALA A 65 8.53 8.68 4.83
C ALA A 65 10.05 8.61 5.02
N GLU A 66 10.66 9.74 5.33
CA GLU A 66 12.11 9.79 5.54
C GLU A 66 12.54 9.03 6.79
N LYS A 67 11.78 9.13 7.87
CA LYS A 67 12.18 8.61 9.17
C LYS A 67 11.10 7.83 9.91
N GLU A 68 9.84 8.22 9.75
CA GLU A 68 8.73 7.63 10.51
C GLU A 68 8.12 6.41 9.83
N GLU A 69 7.56 5.53 10.63
CA GLU A 69 6.85 4.33 10.18
C GLU A 69 5.35 4.40 10.40
N TYR A 70 4.83 5.55 10.83
CA TYR A 70 3.40 5.75 11.03
C TYR A 70 3.01 7.20 10.81
N VAL A 71 1.72 7.42 10.55
CA VAL A 71 1.11 8.75 10.46
C VAL A 71 0.10 8.92 11.59
N ILE A 72 -0.18 10.17 11.90
CA ILE A 72 -1.22 10.56 12.86
C ILE A 72 -2.26 11.42 12.15
N GLU A 73 -3.49 11.35 12.63
CA GLU A 73 -4.60 12.16 12.14
C GLU A 73 -4.59 13.53 12.82
N ASP A 74 -4.82 14.57 12.03
CA ASP A 74 -4.91 15.93 12.58
C ASP A 74 -6.24 16.08 13.35
N GLU A 75 -6.15 16.47 14.59
CA GLU A 75 -7.31 16.63 15.48
C GLU A 75 -8.24 17.77 15.03
N ASN A 76 -7.71 18.75 14.29
CA ASN A 76 -8.48 19.92 13.87
C ASN A 76 -9.51 19.60 12.79
N ASP A 77 -9.20 18.70 11.86
CA ASP A 77 -10.08 18.37 10.75
C ASP A 77 -10.53 16.90 10.74
N GLY A 78 -9.91 16.03 11.55
CA GLY A 78 -10.22 14.61 11.60
C GLY A 78 -10.00 13.89 10.26
N TRP A 79 -9.18 14.46 9.39
CA TRP A 79 -8.95 13.96 8.04
C TRP A 79 -7.48 13.94 7.64
N THR A 80 -6.79 15.06 7.81
CA THR A 80 -5.39 15.21 7.38
C THR A 80 -4.48 14.24 8.12
N LEU A 81 -3.68 13.51 7.39
CA LEU A 81 -2.64 12.62 7.92
C LEU A 81 -1.29 13.31 7.82
N ARG A 82 -0.49 13.18 8.86
CA ARG A 82 0.86 13.72 8.88
C ARG A 82 1.83 12.80 9.61
N THR A 83 3.11 12.92 9.29
CA THR A 83 4.15 12.28 10.10
C THR A 83 4.30 13.00 11.42
N PRO A 84 4.54 12.30 12.55
CA PRO A 84 4.66 12.93 13.86
C PRO A 84 5.71 14.04 13.93
N MET A 85 6.85 13.84 13.29
CA MET A 85 7.96 14.79 13.28
C MET A 85 7.94 15.73 12.07
N ARG A 86 6.87 15.69 11.26
CA ARG A 86 6.69 16.50 10.06
C ARG A 86 7.81 16.33 9.03
N THR A 87 8.42 15.16 8.96
CA THR A 87 9.35 14.83 7.90
C THR A 87 8.60 14.57 6.58
N ARG A 88 9.32 14.61 5.48
CA ARG A 88 8.71 14.44 4.17
C ARG A 88 8.17 13.04 4.02
N ALA A 89 7.02 12.95 3.38
CA ALA A 89 6.36 11.71 3.03
C ALA A 89 5.84 11.78 1.60
N ALA A 90 5.65 10.64 0.98
CA ALA A 90 5.14 10.54 -0.37
C ALA A 90 4.25 9.30 -0.50
N GLN A 91 3.33 9.36 -1.46
CA GLN A 91 2.41 8.27 -1.76
C GLN A 91 2.30 8.15 -3.28
N CYS A 92 2.22 6.91 -3.74
CA CYS A 92 1.89 6.59 -5.12
C CYS A 92 0.93 5.41 -5.11
N GLU A 93 -0.05 5.43 -5.99
CA GLU A 93 -1.11 4.42 -6.01
C GLU A 93 -1.35 3.93 -7.43
N HIS A 94 -1.52 2.63 -7.55
CA HIS A 94 -2.02 2.00 -8.76
C HIS A 94 -3.11 0.99 -8.42
N THR A 95 -4.14 0.97 -9.26
CA THR A 95 -5.11 -0.12 -9.30
C THR A 95 -4.62 -1.15 -10.29
N ILE A 96 -4.57 -2.40 -9.86
CA ILE A 96 -4.13 -3.51 -10.70
C ILE A 96 -5.15 -4.64 -10.72
N VAL A 97 -5.16 -5.38 -11.83
CA VAL A 97 -5.91 -6.64 -11.96
C VAL A 97 -4.91 -7.79 -11.91
N VAL A 98 -5.15 -8.73 -11.00
CA VAL A 98 -4.35 -9.94 -10.88
C VAL A 98 -4.69 -10.89 -12.02
N THR A 99 -3.66 -11.36 -12.72
CA THR A 99 -3.78 -12.33 -13.81
C THR A 99 -2.89 -13.55 -13.55
N GLU A 100 -2.95 -14.54 -14.40
CA GLU A 100 -2.03 -15.69 -14.34
C GLU A 100 -0.58 -15.32 -14.72
N GLY A 101 -0.42 -14.23 -15.48
CA GLY A 101 0.89 -13.71 -15.90
C GLY A 101 1.18 -12.36 -15.28
N LYS A 102 1.60 -11.41 -16.12
CA LYS A 102 1.81 -10.03 -15.68
C LYS A 102 0.50 -9.38 -15.29
N PRO A 103 0.45 -8.69 -14.15
CA PRO A 103 -0.75 -7.95 -13.77
C PRO A 103 -1.04 -6.83 -14.76
N ILE A 104 -2.30 -6.47 -14.86
CA ILE A 104 -2.74 -5.31 -15.64
C ILE A 104 -2.75 -4.10 -14.72
N ILE A 105 -1.97 -3.07 -15.06
CA ILE A 105 -1.95 -1.81 -14.32
C ILE A 105 -2.98 -0.88 -14.96
N VAL A 106 -4.17 -0.79 -14.34
CA VAL A 106 -5.30 -0.03 -14.88
C VAL A 106 -5.01 1.47 -14.93
N THR A 107 -4.31 1.97 -13.94
CA THR A 107 -4.03 3.40 -13.76
C THR A 107 -2.67 3.83 -14.32
N LYS A 108 -2.06 3.00 -15.14
CA LYS A 108 -0.77 3.31 -15.76
C LYS A 108 -0.91 4.51 -16.70
N LEU A 109 0.02 5.45 -16.56
CA LEU A 109 0.19 6.54 -17.52
C LEU A 109 1.01 6.05 -18.71
N ASP A 110 0.62 6.47 -19.90
CA ASP A 110 1.35 6.18 -21.13
C ASP A 110 2.57 7.09 -21.32
#